data_cde079d58796cf6e32060ed22d6c2987
#
_entry.id   cde079d58796cf6e32060ed22d6c2987
#
_cell.length_a   1.000
_cell.length_b   1.000
_cell.length_c   1.000
_cell.angle_alpha   90.00
_cell.angle_beta   90.00
_cell.angle_gamma   90.00
#
_symmetry.space_group_name_H-M   'P 1'
#
loop_
_entity.id
_entity.type
_entity.pdbx_description
1 polymer ?
#
loop_
_entity_poly.entity_id
_entity_poly.type
_entity_poly.pdbx_seq_one_letter_code
_entity_poly.pdbx_strand_id
1 'polypeptide(L)'
;MLDKLEAIQRRYEDVSEELTQPEAMSDMKRFKSLNKEYKDLGKIMVEYKAYQNVLANIASSKQVISTEKDEDFRQMAKDELEELYPEEERLEAVIKELLIPKDPNDSKDVIMEIRAGAGGDEAAIFAGDLQRMYMRYAEKHNLKMDLIDATEGTSGGYKEIILALKGEDVYGKLKFESGVHRVQRVPATETQGRIHTSVASIVVMPEAEELDVQIDMNDVRKDLFMSSGPGGQSVNTTYSAVRLTHLPTGLVAQCQDQKSQLKNFDKALGVLRSRIYEIELAKKNEAEGAQRKSMIGSGDRSDKIRTYNYPQGRVTDHRIGFTVHNLANVMDGNIDDFVEQLRLAESAARLQEGIG
;
A
#
# COMPACT_ATOMS: atom_id res chain seq x y z
N MET A 1 1.68 27.48 -4.59
CA MET A 1 1.37 26.78 -3.32
C MET A 1 0.05 27.26 -2.73
N LEU A 2 -0.15 28.55 -2.53
CA LEU A 2 -1.38 29.12 -1.92
C LEU A 2 -2.66 28.70 -2.65
N ASP A 3 -2.71 28.75 -3.97
CA ASP A 3 -3.89 28.32 -4.75
C ASP A 3 -4.29 26.86 -4.50
N LYS A 4 -3.27 25.96 -4.31
CA LYS A 4 -3.53 24.56 -3.96
C LYS A 4 -4.09 24.42 -2.55
N LEU A 5 -3.58 25.22 -1.59
CA LEU A 5 -4.05 25.21 -0.21
C LEU A 5 -5.48 25.74 -0.07
N GLU A 6 -5.85 26.77 -0.84
CA GLU A 6 -7.24 27.26 -0.91
C GLU A 6 -8.18 26.19 -1.49
N ALA A 7 -7.76 25.45 -2.51
CA ALA A 7 -8.55 24.35 -3.06
C ALA A 7 -8.74 23.22 -2.03
N ILE A 8 -7.70 22.92 -1.25
CA ILE A 8 -7.75 21.94 -0.16
C ILE A 8 -8.69 22.41 0.95
N GLN A 9 -8.65 23.68 1.31
CA GLN A 9 -9.58 24.26 2.30
C GLN A 9 -11.03 24.08 1.86
N ARG A 10 -11.36 24.42 0.62
CA ARG A 10 -12.71 24.22 0.06
C ARG A 10 -13.11 22.74 0.14
N ARG A 11 -12.22 21.85 -0.30
CA ARG A 11 -12.51 20.41 -0.25
C ARG A 11 -12.70 19.90 1.18
N TYR A 12 -11.94 20.41 2.14
CA TYR A 12 -12.11 20.08 3.58
C TYR A 12 -13.48 20.50 4.08
N GLU A 13 -13.95 21.69 3.71
CA GLU A 13 -15.27 22.21 4.07
C GLU A 13 -16.38 21.36 3.41
N ASP A 14 -16.25 21.05 2.10
CA ASP A 14 -17.19 20.19 1.36
C ASP A 14 -17.30 18.79 2.00
N VAL A 15 -16.16 18.15 2.31
CA VAL A 15 -16.15 16.81 2.96
C VAL A 15 -16.75 16.87 4.35
N SER A 16 -16.52 17.95 5.11
CA SER A 16 -17.14 18.16 6.41
C SER A 16 -18.66 18.24 6.29
N GLU A 17 -19.17 18.93 5.26
CA GLU A 17 -20.61 19.02 4.98
C GLU A 17 -21.18 17.68 4.51
N GLU A 18 -20.50 16.98 3.58
CA GLU A 18 -20.91 15.65 3.11
C GLU A 18 -21.03 14.64 4.26
N LEU A 19 -20.12 14.66 5.24
CA LEU A 19 -20.15 13.77 6.42
C LEU A 19 -21.38 14.00 7.32
N THR A 20 -21.99 15.19 7.30
CA THR A 20 -23.19 15.49 8.06
C THR A 20 -24.48 15.04 7.38
N GLN A 21 -24.42 14.66 6.08
CA GLN A 21 -25.59 14.24 5.32
C GLN A 21 -26.03 12.82 5.69
N PRO A 22 -27.33 12.55 5.84
CA PRO A 22 -27.85 11.22 6.18
C PRO A 22 -27.49 10.14 5.15
N GLU A 23 -27.33 10.54 3.89
CA GLU A 23 -26.97 9.67 2.78
C GLU A 23 -25.55 9.09 2.93
N ALA A 24 -24.61 9.87 3.43
CA ALA A 24 -23.25 9.43 3.69
C ALA A 24 -23.20 8.36 4.81
N MET A 25 -24.09 8.47 5.81
CA MET A 25 -24.18 7.50 6.90
C MET A 25 -24.80 6.17 6.50
N SER A 26 -25.56 6.12 5.41
CA SER A 26 -26.19 4.89 4.90
C SER A 26 -25.21 3.97 4.17
N ASP A 27 -24.14 4.52 3.60
CA ASP A 27 -23.07 3.76 2.92
C ASP A 27 -21.79 3.76 3.76
N MET A 28 -21.57 2.66 4.49
CA MET A 28 -20.41 2.50 5.36
C MET A 28 -19.05 2.58 4.63
N LYS A 29 -18.98 2.20 3.34
CA LYS A 29 -17.75 2.32 2.56
C LYS A 29 -17.45 3.79 2.25
N ARG A 30 -18.46 4.51 1.76
CA ARG A 30 -18.37 5.94 1.47
C ARG A 30 -18.06 6.74 2.74
N PHE A 31 -18.74 6.45 3.84
CA PHE A 31 -18.53 7.11 5.13
C PHE A 31 -17.07 6.94 5.63
N LYS A 32 -16.52 5.72 5.56
CA LYS A 32 -15.13 5.46 5.94
C LYS A 32 -14.14 6.23 5.05
N SER A 33 -14.40 6.28 3.75
CA SER A 33 -13.57 7.02 2.78
C SER A 33 -13.57 8.52 3.07
N LEU A 34 -14.75 9.12 3.24
CA LEU A 34 -14.90 10.54 3.56
C LEU A 34 -14.26 10.90 4.91
N ASN A 35 -14.44 10.05 5.93
CA ASN A 35 -13.87 10.29 7.25
C ASN A 35 -12.34 10.23 7.22
N LYS A 36 -11.78 9.34 6.42
CA LYS A 36 -10.33 9.28 6.19
C LYS A 36 -9.83 10.53 5.47
N GLU A 37 -10.49 10.94 4.38
CA GLU A 37 -10.17 12.15 3.64
C GLU A 37 -10.24 13.38 4.55
N TYR A 38 -11.28 13.52 5.36
CA TYR A 38 -11.43 14.59 6.35
C TYR A 38 -10.27 14.65 7.35
N LYS A 39 -9.85 13.48 7.87
CA LYS A 39 -8.72 13.37 8.81
C LYS A 39 -7.39 13.77 8.16
N ASP A 40 -7.16 13.36 6.92
CA ASP A 40 -5.93 13.68 6.18
C ASP A 40 -5.88 15.17 5.78
N LEU A 41 -6.98 15.73 5.26
CA LEU A 41 -7.08 17.15 4.97
C LEU A 41 -6.99 17.99 6.24
N GLY A 42 -7.54 17.52 7.36
CA GLY A 42 -7.48 18.19 8.65
C GLY A 42 -6.06 18.44 9.14
N LYS A 43 -5.12 17.48 8.92
CA LYS A 43 -3.71 17.67 9.24
C LYS A 43 -3.09 18.83 8.46
N ILE A 44 -3.42 18.93 7.17
CA ILE A 44 -2.95 20.03 6.31
C ILE A 44 -3.54 21.37 6.78
N MET A 45 -4.83 21.37 7.15
CA MET A 45 -5.53 22.59 7.58
C MET A 45 -4.99 23.18 8.89
N VAL A 46 -4.49 22.33 9.80
CA VAL A 46 -3.85 22.80 11.05
C VAL A 46 -2.60 23.62 10.72
N GLU A 47 -1.71 23.06 9.92
CA GLU A 47 -0.45 23.72 9.52
C GLU A 47 -0.71 24.93 8.62
N TYR A 48 -1.72 24.85 7.74
CA TYR A 48 -2.09 25.96 6.87
C TYR A 48 -2.62 27.17 7.65
N LYS A 49 -3.44 26.96 8.69
CA LYS A 49 -3.91 28.04 9.57
C LYS A 49 -2.75 28.67 10.33
N ALA A 50 -1.81 27.86 10.84
CA ALA A 50 -0.61 28.38 11.47
C ALA A 50 0.21 29.23 10.49
N TYR A 51 0.40 28.76 9.26
CA TYR A 51 1.11 29.47 8.20
C TYR A 51 0.43 30.79 7.82
N GLN A 52 -0.92 30.82 7.69
CA GLN A 52 -1.68 32.05 7.45
C GLN A 52 -1.47 33.08 8.57
N ASN A 53 -1.46 32.65 9.84
CA ASN A 53 -1.21 33.53 10.96
C ASN A 53 0.19 34.13 10.93
N VAL A 54 1.21 33.32 10.60
CA VAL A 54 2.60 33.80 10.49
C VAL A 54 2.69 34.84 9.35
N LEU A 55 2.11 34.55 8.18
CA LEU A 55 2.08 35.51 7.07
C LEU A 55 1.38 36.82 7.41
N ALA A 56 0.25 36.75 8.14
CA ALA A 56 -0.46 37.94 8.61
C ALA A 56 0.37 38.77 9.59
N ASN A 57 1.07 38.11 10.52
CA ASN A 57 1.97 38.78 11.46
C ASN A 57 3.15 39.44 10.74
N ILE A 58 3.78 38.74 9.78
CA ILE A 58 4.85 39.30 8.96
C ILE A 58 4.37 40.53 8.19
N ALA A 59 3.17 40.50 7.62
CA ALA A 59 2.59 41.65 6.93
C ALA A 59 2.33 42.81 7.87
N SER A 60 1.82 42.55 9.07
CA SER A 60 1.57 43.55 10.14
C SER A 60 2.87 44.20 10.59
N SER A 61 3.91 43.42 10.91
CA SER A 61 5.20 43.93 11.37
C SER A 61 5.91 44.75 10.29
N LYS A 62 5.83 44.35 9.00
CA LYS A 62 6.28 45.14 7.85
C LYS A 62 5.54 46.48 7.73
N GLN A 63 4.23 46.48 7.99
CA GLN A 63 3.42 47.70 7.98
C GLN A 63 3.85 48.64 9.10
N VAL A 64 4.03 48.14 10.33
CA VAL A 64 4.52 48.91 11.48
C VAL A 64 5.87 49.55 11.15
N ILE A 65 6.83 48.80 10.62
CA ILE A 65 8.15 49.35 10.23
C ILE A 65 8.03 50.47 9.21
N SER A 66 7.05 50.41 8.31
CA SER A 66 6.87 51.42 7.24
C SER A 66 6.10 52.66 7.69
N THR A 67 5.15 52.54 8.64
CA THR A 67 4.22 53.61 9.02
C THR A 67 4.54 54.24 10.37
N GLU A 68 5.17 53.49 11.30
CA GLU A 68 5.45 53.97 12.64
C GLU A 68 6.68 54.92 12.68
N LYS A 69 6.59 55.96 13.46
CA LYS A 69 7.66 56.96 13.64
C LYS A 69 8.52 56.69 14.85
N ASP A 70 8.03 55.96 15.82
CA ASP A 70 8.72 55.59 17.03
C ASP A 70 9.76 54.49 16.74
N GLU A 71 11.03 54.75 17.06
CA GLU A 71 12.13 53.84 16.78
C GLU A 71 12.07 52.57 17.62
N ASP A 72 11.55 52.63 18.85
CA ASP A 72 11.42 51.47 19.73
C ASP A 72 10.41 50.47 19.18
N PHE A 73 9.25 50.96 18.71
CA PHE A 73 8.25 50.11 18.06
C PHE A 73 8.75 49.50 16.74
N ARG A 74 9.51 50.27 15.96
CA ARG A 74 10.11 49.74 14.74
C ARG A 74 11.16 48.67 15.02
N GLN A 75 11.94 48.83 16.10
CA GLN A 75 12.89 47.81 16.51
C GLN A 75 12.21 46.52 16.98
N MET A 76 11.16 46.64 17.81
CA MET A 76 10.36 45.47 18.21
C MET A 76 9.79 44.73 17.02
N ALA A 77 9.27 45.45 16.01
CA ALA A 77 8.73 44.81 14.78
C ALA A 77 9.82 44.13 13.94
N LYS A 78 11.07 44.62 13.97
CA LYS A 78 12.20 43.93 13.30
C LYS A 78 12.60 42.66 14.05
N ASP A 79 12.68 42.71 15.36
CA ASP A 79 13.00 41.56 16.19
C ASP A 79 11.95 40.47 16.04
N GLU A 80 10.67 40.83 15.96
CA GLU A 80 9.56 39.92 15.67
C GLU A 80 9.70 39.27 14.28
N LEU A 81 10.12 40.02 13.26
CA LEU A 81 10.36 39.46 11.93
C LEU A 81 11.51 38.47 11.90
N GLU A 82 12.55 38.66 12.72
CA GLU A 82 13.68 37.71 12.83
C GLU A 82 13.22 36.36 13.42
N GLU A 83 12.19 36.36 14.27
CA GLU A 83 11.57 35.13 14.81
C GLU A 83 10.57 34.49 13.83
N LEU A 84 9.82 35.31 13.07
CA LEU A 84 8.76 34.81 12.19
C LEU A 84 9.29 34.20 10.88
N TYR A 85 10.40 34.68 10.32
CA TYR A 85 10.95 34.12 9.07
C TYR A 85 11.39 32.66 9.19
N PRO A 86 12.13 32.23 10.22
CA PRO A 86 12.46 30.81 10.38
C PRO A 86 11.20 29.92 10.55
N GLU A 87 10.15 30.44 11.21
CA GLU A 87 8.90 29.73 11.38
C GLU A 87 8.10 29.64 10.08
N GLU A 88 8.14 30.69 9.24
CA GLU A 88 7.57 30.66 7.88
C GLU A 88 8.24 29.55 7.05
N GLU A 89 9.58 29.50 7.01
CA GLU A 89 10.31 28.47 6.28
C GLU A 89 10.01 27.06 6.79
N ARG A 90 9.92 26.90 8.13
CA ARG A 90 9.56 25.62 8.75
C ARG A 90 8.19 25.14 8.34
N LEU A 91 7.18 26.02 8.45
CA LEU A 91 5.81 25.68 8.09
C LEU A 91 5.66 25.43 6.58
N GLU A 92 6.36 26.19 5.75
CA GLU A 92 6.38 25.96 4.31
C GLU A 92 6.94 24.58 3.95
N ALA A 93 8.02 24.15 4.60
CA ALA A 93 8.60 22.83 4.40
C ALA A 93 7.64 21.71 4.84
N VAL A 94 7.01 21.85 6.01
CA VAL A 94 6.02 20.89 6.53
C VAL A 94 4.81 20.79 5.59
N ILE A 95 4.28 21.93 5.13
CA ILE A 95 3.14 21.96 4.21
C ILE A 95 3.52 21.29 2.88
N LYS A 96 4.70 21.57 2.33
CA LYS A 96 5.18 20.92 1.09
C LYS A 96 5.22 19.40 1.24
N GLU A 97 5.68 18.90 2.39
CA GLU A 97 5.68 17.46 2.68
C GLU A 97 4.25 16.90 2.76
N LEU A 98 3.34 17.58 3.45
CA LEU A 98 1.94 17.16 3.57
C LEU A 98 1.16 17.19 2.26
N LEU A 99 1.58 18.05 1.30
CA LEU A 99 0.97 18.17 -0.04
C LEU A 99 1.43 17.07 -1.00
N ILE A 100 2.41 16.25 -0.64
CA ILE A 100 2.83 15.10 -1.46
C ILE A 100 1.67 14.10 -1.50
N PRO A 101 1.17 13.72 -2.70
CA PRO A 101 0.10 12.74 -2.79
C PRO A 101 0.54 11.42 -2.14
N LYS A 102 -0.19 10.97 -1.13
CA LYS A 102 0.01 9.64 -0.54
C LYS A 102 -0.45 8.59 -1.55
N ASP A 103 0.26 7.46 -1.59
CA ASP A 103 -0.20 6.31 -2.36
C ASP A 103 -1.54 5.83 -1.75
N PRO A 104 -2.61 5.70 -2.54
CA PRO A 104 -3.89 5.19 -2.04
C PRO A 104 -3.76 3.80 -1.40
N ASN A 105 -2.73 3.04 -1.78
CA ASN A 105 -2.45 1.74 -1.18
C ASN A 105 -1.81 1.82 0.21
N ASP A 106 -1.19 2.95 0.59
CA ASP A 106 -0.46 3.07 1.87
C ASP A 106 -1.32 2.72 3.09
N SER A 107 -2.63 2.92 3.01
CA SER A 107 -3.58 2.63 4.07
C SER A 107 -4.16 1.22 4.07
N LYS A 108 -3.78 0.39 3.09
CA LYS A 108 -4.28 -0.98 3.00
C LYS A 108 -3.58 -1.89 4.01
N ASP A 109 -4.27 -2.96 4.38
CA ASP A 109 -3.69 -4.08 5.08
C ASP A 109 -2.65 -4.77 4.17
N VAL A 110 -1.78 -5.57 4.77
CA VAL A 110 -0.60 -6.13 4.09
C VAL A 110 -0.59 -7.64 4.16
N ILE A 111 -0.22 -8.26 3.05
CA ILE A 111 0.27 -9.64 3.01
C ILE A 111 1.79 -9.58 2.86
N MET A 112 2.50 -10.14 3.87
CA MET A 112 3.95 -10.24 3.90
C MET A 112 4.38 -11.68 3.68
N GLU A 113 5.17 -11.93 2.64
CA GLU A 113 5.76 -13.22 2.34
C GLU A 113 7.27 -13.16 2.65
N ILE A 114 7.77 -14.09 3.48
CA ILE A 114 9.19 -14.21 3.79
C ILE A 114 9.64 -15.59 3.31
N ARG A 115 10.61 -15.63 2.40
CA ARG A 115 11.14 -16.86 1.82
C ARG A 115 12.63 -16.98 2.06
N ALA A 116 13.07 -18.15 2.49
CA ALA A 116 14.48 -18.47 2.56
C ALA A 116 15.09 -18.52 1.13
N GLY A 117 16.19 -17.80 0.95
CA GLY A 117 16.94 -17.78 -0.31
C GLY A 117 18.23 -18.63 -0.25
N ALA A 118 19.29 -18.15 -0.90
CA ALA A 118 20.57 -18.84 -0.89
C ALA A 118 21.19 -18.89 0.52
N GLY A 119 21.50 -20.10 1.03
CA GLY A 119 22.11 -20.30 2.35
C GLY A 119 21.65 -21.58 3.06
N GLY A 120 20.78 -22.39 2.43
CA GLY A 120 20.30 -23.65 2.99
C GLY A 120 19.54 -23.45 4.30
N ASP A 121 19.81 -24.31 5.30
CA ASP A 121 19.14 -24.26 6.61
C ASP A 121 19.31 -22.92 7.34
N GLU A 122 20.48 -22.28 7.18
CA GLU A 122 20.72 -20.97 7.79
C GLU A 122 19.80 -19.88 7.23
N ALA A 123 19.47 -19.94 5.92
CA ALA A 123 18.51 -19.01 5.33
C ALA A 123 17.10 -19.23 5.90
N ALA A 124 16.71 -20.48 6.18
CA ALA A 124 15.43 -20.79 6.82
C ALA A 124 15.37 -20.30 8.28
N ILE A 125 16.46 -20.46 9.04
CA ILE A 125 16.57 -19.92 10.40
C ILE A 125 16.48 -18.39 10.37
N PHE A 126 17.18 -17.75 9.43
CA PHE A 126 17.13 -16.29 9.26
C PHE A 126 15.75 -15.79 8.89
N ALA A 127 15.01 -16.51 8.04
CA ALA A 127 13.60 -16.18 7.73
C ALA A 127 12.73 -16.22 9.00
N GLY A 128 12.98 -17.18 9.91
CA GLY A 128 12.34 -17.23 11.21
C GLY A 128 12.70 -16.06 12.13
N ASP A 129 13.96 -15.62 12.11
CA ASP A 129 14.41 -14.46 12.87
C ASP A 129 13.74 -13.15 12.36
N LEU A 130 13.62 -13.00 11.03
CA LEU A 130 12.91 -11.88 10.40
C LEU A 130 11.42 -11.89 10.75
N GLN A 131 10.78 -13.06 10.70
CA GLN A 131 9.38 -13.20 11.13
C GLN A 131 9.20 -12.73 12.58
N ARG A 132 10.10 -13.13 13.48
CA ARG A 132 10.06 -12.71 14.89
C ARG A 132 10.27 -11.20 15.04
N MET A 133 11.17 -10.61 14.26
CA MET A 133 11.40 -9.17 14.23
C MET A 133 10.13 -8.41 13.82
N TYR A 134 9.43 -8.84 12.75
CA TYR A 134 8.19 -8.20 12.33
C TYR A 134 7.03 -8.45 13.29
N MET A 135 6.98 -9.59 13.95
CA MET A 135 5.99 -9.86 15.00
C MET A 135 6.14 -8.86 16.15
N ARG A 136 7.36 -8.62 16.63
CA ARG A 136 7.62 -7.62 17.67
C ARG A 136 7.35 -6.20 17.22
N TYR A 137 7.66 -5.88 15.96
CA TYR A 137 7.28 -4.61 15.36
C TYR A 137 5.76 -4.41 15.36
N ALA A 138 5.02 -5.44 14.94
CA ALA A 138 3.55 -5.41 14.93
C ALA A 138 2.96 -5.20 16.34
N GLU A 139 3.50 -5.89 17.35
CA GLU A 139 3.10 -5.74 18.75
C GLU A 139 3.32 -4.28 19.24
N LYS A 140 4.48 -3.69 18.95
CA LYS A 140 4.81 -2.31 19.34
C LYS A 140 3.90 -1.26 18.70
N HIS A 141 3.48 -1.51 17.46
CA HIS A 141 2.61 -0.60 16.71
C HIS A 141 1.11 -0.94 16.81
N ASN A 142 0.73 -1.88 17.69
CA ASN A 142 -0.65 -2.34 17.84
C ASN A 142 -1.26 -2.84 16.52
N LEU A 143 -0.44 -3.46 15.65
CA LEU A 143 -0.90 -4.11 14.43
C LEU A 143 -1.32 -5.53 14.75
N LYS A 144 -2.43 -5.97 14.15
CA LYS A 144 -2.85 -7.36 14.23
C LYS A 144 -2.07 -8.17 13.19
N MET A 145 -1.40 -9.25 13.64
CA MET A 145 -0.70 -10.18 12.76
C MET A 145 -1.36 -11.54 12.82
N ASP A 146 -1.77 -12.05 11.67
CA ASP A 146 -2.34 -13.38 11.51
C ASP A 146 -1.42 -14.24 10.61
N LEU A 147 -1.17 -15.49 10.98
CA LEU A 147 -0.45 -16.44 10.13
C LEU A 147 -1.42 -17.00 9.09
N ILE A 148 -1.07 -16.86 7.80
CA ILE A 148 -1.85 -17.42 6.69
C ILE A 148 -1.34 -18.83 6.35
N ASP A 149 -0.03 -18.96 6.10
CA ASP A 149 0.60 -20.22 5.72
C ASP A 149 2.07 -20.25 6.16
N ALA A 150 2.60 -21.45 6.43
CA ALA A 150 4.00 -21.62 6.78
C ALA A 150 4.53 -22.98 6.34
N THR A 151 5.68 -22.97 5.69
CA THR A 151 6.45 -24.17 5.36
C THR A 151 7.72 -24.17 6.22
N GLU A 152 7.82 -25.09 7.16
CA GLU A 152 8.95 -25.17 8.09
C GLU A 152 10.24 -25.63 7.39
N GLY A 153 11.37 -25.17 7.91
CA GLY A 153 12.70 -25.62 7.52
C GLY A 153 13.10 -26.92 8.23
N THR A 154 14.04 -27.66 7.64
CA THR A 154 14.53 -28.95 8.17
C THR A 154 15.27 -28.81 9.50
N SER A 155 15.97 -27.70 9.70
CA SER A 155 16.77 -27.40 10.90
C SER A 155 16.16 -26.27 11.75
N GLY A 156 14.85 -26.05 11.64
CA GLY A 156 14.12 -24.95 12.26
C GLY A 156 13.97 -23.76 11.34
N GLY A 157 13.21 -22.74 11.77
CA GLY A 157 12.84 -21.60 10.93
C GLY A 157 11.85 -21.98 9.82
N TYR A 158 11.79 -21.17 8.78
CA TYR A 158 10.81 -21.32 7.71
C TYR A 158 11.46 -21.29 6.34
N LYS A 159 11.08 -22.21 5.45
CA LYS A 159 11.36 -22.11 4.01
C LYS A 159 10.54 -20.98 3.39
N GLU A 160 9.29 -20.90 3.82
CA GLU A 160 8.35 -19.88 3.44
C GLU A 160 7.37 -19.62 4.57
N ILE A 161 7.04 -18.35 4.79
CA ILE A 161 5.97 -17.98 5.73
C ILE A 161 5.21 -16.79 5.16
N ILE A 162 3.87 -16.84 5.25
CA ILE A 162 2.95 -15.83 4.77
C ILE A 162 2.14 -15.30 5.95
N LEU A 163 2.20 -13.99 6.14
CA LEU A 163 1.60 -13.27 7.25
C LEU A 163 0.64 -12.21 6.74
N ALA A 164 -0.53 -12.06 7.36
CA ALA A 164 -1.38 -10.90 7.19
C ALA A 164 -1.15 -9.91 8.33
N LEU A 165 -0.89 -8.65 8.00
CA LEU A 165 -0.75 -7.56 8.97
C LEU A 165 -1.85 -6.53 8.72
N LYS A 166 -2.62 -6.22 9.78
CA LYS A 166 -3.78 -5.32 9.71
C LYS A 166 -3.64 -4.17 10.70
N GLY A 167 -4.01 -2.98 10.26
CA GLY A 167 -3.96 -1.79 11.10
C GLY A 167 -3.93 -0.49 10.32
N GLU A 168 -3.51 0.61 10.97
CA GLU A 168 -3.47 1.94 10.34
C GLU A 168 -2.17 2.12 9.55
N ASP A 169 -2.30 2.43 8.24
CA ASP A 169 -1.21 2.74 7.30
C ASP A 169 -0.09 1.67 7.27
N VAL A 170 -0.49 0.38 7.31
CA VAL A 170 0.45 -0.74 7.41
C VAL A 170 1.29 -0.87 6.15
N TYR A 171 0.67 -0.78 4.96
CA TYR A 171 1.40 -0.88 3.70
C TYR A 171 2.39 0.29 3.54
N GLY A 172 1.99 1.52 3.87
CA GLY A 172 2.87 2.69 3.79
C GLY A 172 4.11 2.58 4.68
N LYS A 173 4.02 1.86 5.80
CA LYS A 173 5.15 1.60 6.70
C LYS A 173 6.04 0.45 6.23
N LEU A 174 5.45 -0.64 5.74
CA LEU A 174 6.15 -1.89 5.47
C LEU A 174 6.51 -2.12 3.99
N LYS A 175 5.98 -1.35 3.03
CA LYS A 175 6.29 -1.47 1.60
C LYS A 175 7.79 -1.45 1.29
N PHE A 176 8.57 -0.71 2.09
CA PHE A 176 10.02 -0.59 1.97
C PHE A 176 10.78 -1.84 2.39
N GLU A 177 10.14 -2.79 3.06
CA GLU A 177 10.76 -4.04 3.48
C GLU A 177 10.84 -5.07 2.34
N SER A 178 10.18 -4.82 1.20
CA SER A 178 10.25 -5.69 0.03
C SER A 178 11.63 -5.70 -0.58
N GLY A 179 12.20 -6.90 -0.76
CA GLY A 179 13.50 -7.11 -1.37
C GLY A 179 14.30 -8.22 -0.73
N VAL A 180 15.62 -8.26 -1.00
CA VAL A 180 16.54 -9.27 -0.49
C VAL A 180 17.24 -8.79 0.78
N HIS A 181 17.04 -9.48 1.88
CA HIS A 181 17.69 -9.26 3.16
C HIS A 181 18.85 -10.24 3.32
N ARG A 182 20.04 -9.73 3.64
CA ARG A 182 21.26 -10.51 3.78
C ARG A 182 21.72 -10.56 5.22
N VAL A 183 22.03 -11.75 5.71
CA VAL A 183 22.64 -11.96 7.04
C VAL A 183 24.08 -12.39 6.90
N GLN A 184 24.95 -11.91 7.77
CA GLN A 184 26.34 -12.33 7.96
C GLN A 184 26.52 -12.70 9.42
N ARG A 185 26.61 -14.00 9.72
CA ARG A 185 26.88 -14.54 11.04
C ARG A 185 27.50 -15.93 10.97
N VAL A 186 28.00 -16.44 12.07
CA VAL A 186 28.34 -17.85 12.23
C VAL A 186 27.03 -18.61 12.46
N PRO A 187 26.60 -19.51 11.56
CA PRO A 187 25.35 -20.26 11.73
C PRO A 187 25.40 -21.16 12.96
N ALA A 188 24.25 -21.45 13.56
CA ALA A 188 24.14 -22.45 14.63
C ALA A 188 24.53 -23.88 14.17
N THR A 189 24.48 -24.12 12.87
CA THR A 189 24.85 -25.38 12.21
C THR A 189 26.33 -25.46 11.84
N GLU A 190 27.12 -24.38 12.00
CA GLU A 190 28.54 -24.33 11.63
C GLU A 190 29.42 -24.74 12.81
N THR A 191 30.23 -25.78 12.62
CA THR A 191 31.11 -26.33 13.67
C THR A 191 32.50 -25.70 13.70
N GLN A 192 32.96 -25.07 12.60
CA GLN A 192 34.30 -24.47 12.46
C GLN A 192 34.34 -22.96 12.70
N GLY A 193 33.24 -22.37 13.13
CA GLY A 193 33.16 -20.92 13.44
C GLY A 193 33.30 -19.98 12.25
N ARG A 194 33.08 -20.46 11.02
CA ARG A 194 33.16 -19.62 9.82
C ARG A 194 31.92 -18.75 9.67
N ILE A 195 32.12 -17.51 9.26
CA ILE A 195 31.03 -16.59 8.96
C ILE A 195 30.41 -16.99 7.61
N HIS A 196 29.12 -17.29 7.62
CA HIS A 196 28.35 -17.54 6.42
C HIS A 196 27.53 -16.30 6.01
N THR A 197 27.23 -16.25 4.73
CA THR A 197 26.35 -15.23 4.16
C THR A 197 25.11 -15.92 3.60
N SER A 198 23.96 -15.69 4.25
CA SER A 198 22.67 -16.21 3.82
C SER A 198 21.72 -15.07 3.46
N VAL A 199 20.70 -15.38 2.70
CA VAL A 199 19.71 -14.39 2.29
C VAL A 199 18.28 -14.93 2.49
N ALA A 200 17.37 -14.00 2.76
CA ALA A 200 15.93 -14.23 2.71
C ALA A 200 15.30 -13.12 1.86
N SER A 201 14.30 -13.45 1.09
CA SER A 201 13.51 -12.49 0.31
C SER A 201 12.23 -12.17 1.05
N ILE A 202 11.86 -10.88 1.05
CA ILE A 202 10.62 -10.40 1.62
C ILE A 202 9.82 -9.73 0.51
N VAL A 203 8.53 -10.04 0.45
CA VAL A 203 7.56 -9.38 -0.41
C VAL A 203 6.46 -8.83 0.47
N VAL A 204 6.17 -7.55 0.31
CA VAL A 204 5.09 -6.85 1.00
C VAL A 204 4.11 -6.39 -0.05
N MET A 205 2.90 -6.93 -0.04
CA MET A 205 1.84 -6.58 -0.98
C MET A 205 0.63 -6.02 -0.22
N PRO A 206 -0.06 -5.03 -0.80
CA PRO A 206 -1.33 -4.60 -0.21
C PRO A 206 -2.35 -5.74 -0.32
N GLU A 207 -3.18 -5.92 0.72
CA GLU A 207 -4.26 -6.90 0.67
C GLU A 207 -5.20 -6.56 -0.49
N ALA A 208 -5.41 -7.54 -1.35
CA ALA A 208 -6.21 -7.37 -2.56
C ALA A 208 -7.70 -7.35 -2.22
N GLU A 209 -8.42 -6.38 -2.76
CA GLU A 209 -9.87 -6.36 -2.70
C GLU A 209 -10.46 -7.54 -3.48
N GLU A 210 -11.61 -8.05 -3.02
CA GLU A 210 -12.35 -9.09 -3.74
C GLU A 210 -12.69 -8.63 -5.15
N LEU A 211 -12.48 -9.52 -6.11
CA LEU A 211 -12.86 -9.29 -7.51
C LEU A 211 -14.38 -9.39 -7.62
N ASP A 212 -15.05 -8.25 -7.72
CA ASP A 212 -16.48 -8.22 -8.07
C ASP A 212 -16.64 -8.05 -9.59
N VAL A 213 -16.95 -9.13 -10.28
CA VAL A 213 -17.17 -9.12 -11.73
C VAL A 213 -18.64 -8.79 -12.01
N GLN A 214 -18.90 -7.53 -12.32
CA GLN A 214 -20.19 -7.07 -12.83
C GLN A 214 -20.20 -7.17 -14.36
N ILE A 215 -21.17 -7.90 -14.90
CA ILE A 215 -21.38 -8.01 -16.35
C ILE A 215 -22.40 -6.96 -16.74
N ASP A 216 -22.02 -6.02 -17.61
CA ASP A 216 -23.00 -5.14 -18.26
C ASP A 216 -23.78 -5.97 -19.30
N MET A 217 -25.10 -6.00 -19.16
CA MET A 217 -25.98 -6.70 -20.08
C MET A 217 -25.99 -6.11 -21.49
N ASN A 218 -25.56 -4.85 -21.65
CA ASN A 218 -25.41 -4.23 -22.96
C ASN A 218 -24.24 -4.82 -23.77
N ASP A 219 -23.25 -5.38 -23.07
CA ASP A 219 -22.08 -6.06 -23.65
C ASP A 219 -22.35 -7.55 -23.93
N VAL A 220 -23.54 -8.05 -23.64
CA VAL A 220 -23.91 -9.46 -23.84
C VAL A 220 -24.86 -9.60 -25.00
N ARG A 221 -24.37 -10.20 -26.10
CA ARG A 221 -25.22 -10.61 -27.20
C ARG A 221 -25.92 -11.93 -26.86
N LYS A 222 -27.25 -11.95 -26.98
CA LYS A 222 -28.10 -13.13 -26.75
C LYS A 222 -28.56 -13.71 -28.07
N ASP A 223 -28.22 -14.96 -28.35
CA ASP A 223 -28.66 -15.72 -29.49
C ASP A 223 -29.56 -16.88 -28.99
N LEU A 224 -30.71 -17.06 -29.63
CA LEU A 224 -31.66 -18.13 -29.34
C LEU A 224 -31.60 -19.18 -30.43
N PHE A 225 -31.63 -20.45 -30.06
CA PHE A 225 -31.61 -21.54 -31.03
C PHE A 225 -32.40 -22.74 -30.51
N MET A 226 -32.69 -23.67 -31.44
CA MET A 226 -33.39 -24.91 -31.09
C MET A 226 -32.43 -25.84 -30.35
N SER A 227 -32.89 -26.46 -29.26
CA SER A 227 -32.08 -27.43 -28.53
C SER A 227 -31.84 -28.69 -29.40
N SER A 228 -30.61 -29.21 -29.33
CA SER A 228 -30.22 -30.43 -30.02
C SER A 228 -30.31 -31.63 -29.08
N GLY A 229 -30.86 -32.74 -29.54
CA GLY A 229 -30.96 -33.99 -28.78
C GLY A 229 -32.20 -34.85 -29.12
N PRO A 230 -32.28 -36.07 -28.60
CA PRO A 230 -33.46 -36.90 -28.77
C PRO A 230 -34.66 -36.27 -28.03
N GLY A 231 -35.71 -35.91 -28.76
CA GLY A 231 -36.90 -35.28 -28.18
C GLY A 231 -38.05 -35.20 -29.17
N GLY A 232 -39.24 -34.93 -28.66
CA GLY A 232 -40.47 -34.76 -29.44
C GLY A 232 -40.62 -33.35 -30.04
N GLN A 233 -41.81 -32.96 -30.47
CA GLN A 233 -42.15 -31.72 -31.14
C GLN A 233 -41.64 -30.46 -30.38
N SER A 234 -41.62 -30.48 -29.02
CA SER A 234 -41.17 -29.37 -28.21
C SER A 234 -39.67 -29.04 -28.37
N VAL A 235 -38.81 -30.03 -28.65
CA VAL A 235 -37.36 -29.84 -28.88
C VAL A 235 -37.08 -29.23 -30.24
N ASN A 236 -37.86 -29.63 -31.24
CA ASN A 236 -37.67 -29.27 -32.65
C ASN A 236 -38.38 -27.98 -33.08
N THR A 237 -39.31 -27.44 -32.25
CA THR A 237 -40.09 -26.25 -32.60
C THR A 237 -39.85 -25.05 -31.68
N THR A 238 -39.28 -25.27 -30.49
CA THR A 238 -39.15 -24.19 -29.49
C THR A 238 -37.69 -23.72 -29.38
N TYR A 239 -37.47 -22.41 -29.53
CA TYR A 239 -36.16 -21.77 -29.30
C TYR A 239 -35.85 -21.65 -27.81
N SER A 240 -35.65 -22.80 -27.15
CA SER A 240 -35.42 -22.87 -25.72
C SER A 240 -33.93 -22.77 -25.33
N ALA A 241 -33.03 -23.09 -26.27
CA ALA A 241 -31.59 -22.99 -26.04
C ALA A 241 -31.09 -21.55 -26.17
N VAL A 242 -30.17 -21.17 -25.29
CA VAL A 242 -29.64 -19.82 -25.21
C VAL A 242 -28.11 -19.87 -25.33
N ARG A 243 -27.56 -19.00 -26.17
CA ARG A 243 -26.15 -18.69 -26.28
C ARG A 243 -25.92 -17.23 -25.91
N LEU A 244 -25.02 -16.98 -24.99
CA LEU A 244 -24.60 -15.66 -24.60
C LEU A 244 -23.14 -15.43 -25.04
N THR A 245 -22.91 -14.33 -25.72
CA THR A 245 -21.57 -13.94 -26.17
C THR A 245 -21.23 -12.59 -25.52
N HIS A 246 -20.20 -12.55 -24.70
CA HIS A 246 -19.68 -11.31 -24.14
C HIS A 246 -18.80 -10.63 -25.18
N LEU A 247 -19.25 -9.51 -25.72
CA LEU A 247 -18.62 -8.83 -26.86
C LEU A 247 -17.18 -8.38 -26.59
N PRO A 248 -16.83 -7.79 -25.41
CA PRO A 248 -15.47 -7.33 -25.16
C PRO A 248 -14.43 -8.46 -25.07
N THR A 249 -14.80 -9.61 -24.49
CA THR A 249 -13.87 -10.75 -24.29
C THR A 249 -14.02 -11.85 -25.34
N GLY A 250 -15.09 -11.83 -26.14
CA GLY A 250 -15.41 -12.90 -27.09
C GLY A 250 -15.83 -14.22 -26.45
N LEU A 251 -16.01 -14.27 -25.12
CA LEU A 251 -16.40 -15.48 -24.42
C LEU A 251 -17.85 -15.87 -24.75
N VAL A 252 -18.06 -17.16 -24.94
CA VAL A 252 -19.37 -17.72 -25.28
C VAL A 252 -19.78 -18.72 -24.21
N ALA A 253 -21.00 -18.60 -23.70
CA ALA A 253 -21.63 -19.57 -22.84
C ALA A 253 -22.98 -19.99 -23.47
N GLN A 254 -23.28 -21.28 -23.44
CA GLN A 254 -24.57 -21.79 -23.97
C GLN A 254 -25.20 -22.78 -22.99
N CYS A 255 -26.51 -22.78 -22.93
CA CYS A 255 -27.28 -23.71 -22.12
C CYS A 255 -28.57 -24.15 -22.87
N GLN A 256 -28.83 -25.44 -22.84
CA GLN A 256 -30.02 -26.06 -23.46
C GLN A 256 -30.68 -27.12 -22.57
N ASP A 257 -30.31 -27.21 -21.29
CA ASP A 257 -30.68 -28.30 -20.39
C ASP A 257 -32.14 -28.26 -19.93
N GLN A 258 -32.72 -27.06 -19.93
CA GLN A 258 -34.08 -26.85 -19.42
C GLN A 258 -35.07 -26.56 -20.55
N LYS A 259 -36.35 -26.92 -20.33
CA LYS A 259 -37.43 -26.56 -21.25
C LYS A 259 -37.73 -25.06 -21.27
N SER A 260 -37.34 -24.32 -20.22
CA SER A 260 -37.58 -22.90 -20.09
C SER A 260 -36.37 -22.11 -20.59
N GLN A 261 -36.61 -21.24 -21.58
CA GLN A 261 -35.61 -20.30 -22.10
C GLN A 261 -35.03 -19.40 -21.00
N LEU A 262 -35.87 -18.93 -20.05
CA LEU A 262 -35.42 -18.07 -18.96
C LEU A 262 -34.42 -18.80 -18.04
N LYS A 263 -34.70 -20.03 -17.67
CA LYS A 263 -33.80 -20.86 -16.84
C LYS A 263 -32.51 -21.19 -17.58
N ASN A 264 -32.53 -21.40 -18.89
CA ASN A 264 -31.33 -21.59 -19.71
C ASN A 264 -30.52 -20.30 -19.80
N PHE A 265 -31.17 -19.14 -19.87
CA PHE A 265 -30.51 -17.85 -19.84
C PHE A 265 -29.76 -17.62 -18.51
N ASP A 266 -30.42 -17.83 -17.37
CA ASP A 266 -29.83 -17.66 -16.06
C ASP A 266 -28.63 -18.60 -15.84
N LYS A 267 -28.72 -19.86 -16.28
CA LYS A 267 -27.61 -20.79 -16.25
C LYS A 267 -26.47 -20.38 -17.17
N ALA A 268 -26.75 -19.97 -18.40
CA ALA A 268 -25.74 -19.51 -19.35
C ALA A 268 -25.03 -18.24 -18.83
N LEU A 269 -25.78 -17.32 -18.21
CA LEU A 269 -25.25 -16.13 -17.58
C LEU A 269 -24.32 -16.48 -16.38
N GLY A 270 -24.71 -17.43 -15.55
CA GLY A 270 -23.87 -17.95 -14.48
C GLY A 270 -22.56 -18.53 -14.98
N VAL A 271 -22.61 -19.35 -16.05
CA VAL A 271 -21.41 -19.92 -16.68
C VAL A 271 -20.51 -18.81 -17.31
N LEU A 272 -21.15 -17.83 -17.97
CA LEU A 272 -20.43 -16.70 -18.56
C LEU A 272 -19.71 -15.89 -17.48
N ARG A 273 -20.39 -15.61 -16.35
CA ARG A 273 -19.81 -14.91 -15.20
C ARG A 273 -18.60 -15.65 -14.63
N SER A 274 -18.70 -16.95 -14.44
CA SER A 274 -17.57 -17.76 -13.96
C SER A 274 -16.37 -17.70 -14.91
N ARG A 275 -16.60 -17.77 -16.23
CA ARG A 275 -15.51 -17.69 -17.22
C ARG A 275 -14.83 -16.31 -17.25
N ILE A 276 -15.61 -15.24 -17.15
CA ILE A 276 -15.06 -13.88 -17.07
C ILE A 276 -14.25 -13.72 -15.78
N TYR A 277 -14.80 -14.20 -14.65
CA TYR A 277 -14.11 -14.21 -13.37
C TYR A 277 -12.76 -14.93 -13.42
N GLU A 278 -12.70 -16.11 -14.04
CA GLU A 278 -11.47 -16.88 -14.22
C GLU A 278 -10.41 -16.10 -15.03
N ILE A 279 -10.81 -15.41 -16.09
CA ILE A 279 -9.90 -14.58 -16.90
C ILE A 279 -9.39 -13.39 -16.10
N GLU A 280 -10.26 -12.67 -15.41
CA GLU A 280 -9.86 -11.52 -14.60
C GLU A 280 -8.97 -11.95 -13.41
N LEU A 281 -9.26 -13.09 -12.79
CA LEU A 281 -8.42 -13.68 -11.76
C LEU A 281 -7.04 -14.08 -12.31
N ALA A 282 -6.98 -14.67 -13.49
CA ALA A 282 -5.71 -15.02 -14.13
C ALA A 282 -4.87 -13.78 -14.45
N LYS A 283 -5.45 -12.71 -14.99
CA LYS A 283 -4.78 -11.43 -15.24
C LYS A 283 -4.25 -10.80 -13.94
N LYS A 284 -5.08 -10.81 -12.89
CA LYS A 284 -4.68 -10.30 -11.57
C LYS A 284 -3.48 -11.08 -11.02
N ASN A 285 -3.55 -12.41 -11.05
CA ASN A 285 -2.47 -13.27 -10.57
C ASN A 285 -1.17 -13.08 -11.38
N GLU A 286 -1.26 -12.87 -12.70
CA GLU A 286 -0.11 -12.58 -13.55
C GLU A 286 0.52 -11.22 -13.20
N ALA A 287 -0.29 -10.18 -13.02
CA ALA A 287 0.17 -8.86 -12.61
C ALA A 287 0.84 -8.90 -11.22
N GLU A 288 0.22 -9.58 -10.25
CA GLU A 288 0.81 -9.77 -8.92
C GLU A 288 2.11 -10.58 -8.98
N GLY A 289 2.17 -11.63 -9.81
CA GLY A 289 3.38 -12.42 -10.03
C GLY A 289 4.52 -11.59 -10.63
N ALA A 290 4.22 -10.72 -11.60
CA ALA A 290 5.17 -9.79 -12.18
C ALA A 290 5.66 -8.77 -11.14
N GLN A 291 4.78 -8.24 -10.32
CA GLN A 291 5.11 -7.31 -9.23
C GLN A 291 6.01 -7.99 -8.18
N ARG A 292 5.67 -9.21 -7.70
CA ARG A 292 6.54 -10.00 -6.79
C ARG A 292 7.94 -10.16 -7.37
N LYS A 293 8.04 -10.54 -8.66
CA LYS A 293 9.32 -10.73 -9.34
C LYS A 293 10.12 -9.43 -9.42
N SER A 294 9.50 -8.30 -9.68
CA SER A 294 10.18 -7.00 -9.73
C SER A 294 10.72 -6.57 -8.36
N MET A 295 10.01 -6.88 -7.26
CA MET A 295 10.42 -6.54 -5.89
C MET A 295 11.64 -7.34 -5.41
N ILE A 296 11.79 -8.58 -5.84
CA ILE A 296 12.88 -9.47 -5.40
C ILE A 296 14.11 -9.38 -6.34
N GLY A 297 13.92 -8.95 -7.59
CA GLY A 297 14.97 -8.97 -8.61
C GLY A 297 15.42 -10.41 -8.94
N SER A 298 16.73 -10.67 -8.94
CA SER A 298 17.29 -12.02 -9.16
C SER A 298 17.21 -12.91 -7.92
N GLY A 299 16.96 -12.35 -6.74
CA GLY A 299 17.02 -13.07 -5.46
C GLY A 299 18.42 -13.41 -4.99
N ASP A 300 19.46 -12.95 -5.70
CA ASP A 300 20.86 -13.24 -5.39
C ASP A 300 21.38 -12.37 -4.23
N ARG A 301 22.51 -12.81 -3.65
CA ARG A 301 23.21 -12.06 -2.58
C ARG A 301 23.66 -10.67 -2.99
N SER A 302 23.78 -10.39 -4.29
CA SER A 302 24.13 -9.10 -4.88
C SER A 302 22.99 -8.08 -4.74
N ASP A 303 21.75 -8.51 -4.90
CA ASP A 303 20.55 -7.66 -4.98
C ASP A 303 19.99 -7.25 -3.59
N LYS A 304 20.85 -7.35 -2.57
CA LYS A 304 20.48 -7.02 -1.20
C LYS A 304 20.04 -5.58 -1.05
N ILE A 305 18.91 -5.38 -0.38
CA ILE A 305 18.47 -4.06 0.09
C ILE A 305 19.04 -3.76 1.47
N ARG A 306 19.12 -4.77 2.35
CA ARG A 306 19.57 -4.61 3.74
C ARG A 306 20.52 -5.73 4.16
N THR A 307 21.55 -5.38 4.95
CA THR A 307 22.52 -6.34 5.50
C THR A 307 22.51 -6.30 7.03
N TYR A 308 22.33 -7.46 7.63
CA TYR A 308 22.40 -7.72 9.07
C TYR A 308 23.76 -8.33 9.37
N ASN A 309 24.68 -7.54 9.92
CA ASN A 309 26.06 -7.98 10.22
C ASN A 309 26.21 -8.22 11.72
N TYR A 310 26.11 -9.49 12.13
CA TYR A 310 26.21 -9.87 13.52
C TYR A 310 27.59 -9.65 14.14
N PRO A 311 28.73 -9.99 13.46
CA PRO A 311 30.06 -9.71 14.00
C PRO A 311 30.31 -8.23 14.29
N GLN A 312 29.72 -7.33 13.54
CA GLN A 312 29.87 -5.88 13.70
C GLN A 312 28.70 -5.25 14.47
N GLY A 313 27.68 -6.03 14.85
CA GLY A 313 26.52 -5.53 15.60
C GLY A 313 25.71 -4.43 14.86
N ARG A 314 25.77 -4.41 13.53
CA ARG A 314 25.14 -3.35 12.73
C ARG A 314 24.17 -3.87 11.66
N VAL A 315 23.20 -3.01 11.32
CA VAL A 315 22.30 -3.21 10.17
C VAL A 315 22.46 -2.04 9.22
N THR A 316 22.63 -2.32 7.93
CA THR A 316 22.81 -1.29 6.89
C THR A 316 21.77 -1.46 5.81
N ASP A 317 21.02 -0.40 5.52
CA ASP A 317 20.17 -0.32 4.33
C ASP A 317 20.97 0.32 3.19
N HIS A 318 21.14 -0.45 2.11
CA HIS A 318 22.01 -0.06 1.00
C HIS A 318 21.38 0.93 0.02
N ARG A 319 20.05 1.07 0.05
CA ARG A 319 19.32 1.99 -0.84
C ARG A 319 19.61 3.45 -0.51
N ILE A 320 19.77 3.73 0.79
CA ILE A 320 20.00 5.09 1.32
C ILE A 320 21.34 5.22 2.08
N GLY A 321 22.13 4.13 2.17
CA GLY A 321 23.39 4.11 2.91
C GLY A 321 23.25 4.25 4.43
N PHE A 322 22.05 4.12 4.98
CA PHE A 322 21.75 4.30 6.38
C PHE A 322 22.17 3.09 7.22
N THR A 323 22.87 3.33 8.33
CA THR A 323 23.42 2.26 9.21
C THR A 323 23.04 2.50 10.66
N VAL A 324 22.51 1.46 11.31
CA VAL A 324 22.21 1.42 12.74
C VAL A 324 23.19 0.45 13.43
N HIS A 325 23.91 0.93 14.46
CA HIS A 325 24.91 0.15 15.22
C HIS A 325 24.31 -0.53 16.46
N ASN A 326 23.08 -1.03 16.35
CA ASN A 326 22.41 -1.82 17.38
C ASN A 326 21.54 -2.90 16.74
N LEU A 327 22.19 -3.92 16.19
CA LEU A 327 21.51 -5.04 15.53
C LEU A 327 20.50 -5.73 16.46
N ALA A 328 20.81 -5.92 17.74
CA ALA A 328 19.92 -6.58 18.69
C ALA A 328 18.60 -5.80 18.83
N ASN A 329 18.66 -4.49 18.91
CA ASN A 329 17.47 -3.63 18.99
C ASN A 329 16.63 -3.70 17.71
N VAL A 330 17.26 -3.74 16.54
CA VAL A 330 16.55 -3.91 15.25
C VAL A 330 15.85 -5.25 15.20
N MET A 331 16.55 -6.35 15.59
CA MET A 331 15.95 -7.70 15.64
C MET A 331 14.85 -7.84 16.70
N ASP A 332 14.79 -6.91 17.64
CA ASP A 332 13.70 -6.78 18.62
C ASP A 332 12.52 -5.93 18.09
N GLY A 333 12.49 -5.65 16.79
CA GLY A 333 11.39 -4.98 16.10
C GLY A 333 11.49 -3.44 16.07
N ASN A 334 12.62 -2.82 16.44
CA ASN A 334 12.79 -1.37 16.31
C ASN A 334 13.36 -1.04 14.93
N ILE A 335 12.50 -1.06 13.91
CA ILE A 335 12.85 -0.74 12.52
C ILE A 335 12.37 0.66 12.09
N ASP A 336 11.79 1.43 13.02
CA ASP A 336 11.18 2.73 12.73
C ASP A 336 12.15 3.70 12.08
N ASP A 337 13.42 3.76 12.54
CA ASP A 337 14.44 4.63 11.95
C ASP A 337 14.64 4.34 10.44
N PHE A 338 14.61 3.06 10.03
CA PHE A 338 14.70 2.69 8.62
C PHE A 338 13.46 3.11 7.84
N VAL A 339 12.26 2.87 8.40
CA VAL A 339 10.98 3.24 7.78
C VAL A 339 10.92 4.75 7.58
N GLU A 340 11.31 5.55 8.57
CA GLU A 340 11.28 7.00 8.51
C GLU A 340 12.26 7.55 7.46
N GLN A 341 13.52 7.09 7.49
CA GLN A 341 14.53 7.52 6.52
C GLN A 341 14.16 7.14 5.07
N LEU A 342 13.61 5.96 4.85
CA LEU A 342 13.16 5.52 3.53
C LEU A 342 11.95 6.32 3.06
N ARG A 343 11.02 6.66 3.96
CA ARG A 343 9.88 7.53 3.66
C ARG A 343 10.33 8.93 3.28
N LEU A 344 11.29 9.49 4.00
CA LEU A 344 11.87 10.80 3.67
C LEU A 344 12.56 10.77 2.30
N ALA A 345 13.29 9.70 1.98
CA ALA A 345 13.94 9.54 0.69
C ALA A 345 12.90 9.41 -0.46
N GLU A 346 11.81 8.65 -0.26
CA GLU A 346 10.71 8.57 -1.23
C GLU A 346 10.04 9.94 -1.42
N SER A 347 9.77 10.66 -0.33
CA SER A 347 9.17 11.99 -0.39
C SER A 347 10.05 12.98 -1.15
N ALA A 348 11.37 12.97 -0.90
CA ALA A 348 12.32 13.81 -1.62
C ALA A 348 12.38 13.49 -3.12
N ALA A 349 12.36 12.21 -3.50
CA ALA A 349 12.33 11.79 -4.90
C ALA A 349 11.05 12.26 -5.61
N ARG A 350 9.87 12.09 -4.97
CA ARG A 350 8.58 12.55 -5.51
C ARG A 350 8.52 14.08 -5.68
N LEU A 351 9.11 14.83 -4.76
CA LEU A 351 9.21 16.30 -4.89
C LEU A 351 10.06 16.70 -6.10
N GLN A 352 11.14 15.98 -6.37
CA GLN A 352 11.99 16.24 -7.53
C GLN A 352 11.27 15.90 -8.86
N GLU A 353 10.51 14.81 -8.91
CA GLU A 353 9.71 14.43 -10.08
C GLU A 353 8.51 15.38 -10.32
N GLY A 354 7.91 15.92 -9.27
CA GLY A 354 6.76 16.84 -9.36
C GLY A 354 7.12 18.30 -9.68
N ILE A 355 8.41 18.62 -9.77
CA ILE A 355 8.94 19.97 -10.16
C ILE A 355 9.33 20.01 -11.65
N GLY A 356 9.32 18.86 -12.36
CA GLY A 356 9.64 18.75 -13.79
C GLY A 356 8.45 18.98 -14.73
#